data_c2515e9229e56f886a4be346c8c98566
#
_entry.id   c2515e9229e56f886a4be346c8c98566
#
_cell.length_a   1.000
_cell.length_b   1.000
_cell.length_c   1.000
_cell.angle_alpha   90.00
_cell.angle_beta   90.00
_cell.angle_gamma   90.00
#
_symmetry.space_group_name_H-M   'P 1'
#
loop_
_entity.id
_entity.type
_entity.pdbx_description
1 polymer ?
#
loop_
_entity_poly.entity_id
_entity_poly.type
_entity_poly.pdbx_seq_one_letter_code
_entity_poly.pdbx_strand_id
1 'polypeptide(L)'
;MPFALRYHPAVRGDDLPLIDRKTRERIRGAIEERLRTAPHEYGEPLRKTLKGYWKLRVGDYRVVFKVIKSDVLILGIRHRKSVYTDISTRLQP
;
A
#
# COMPACT_ATOMS: atom_id res chain seq x y z
N MET A 1 3.77 -8.60 -18.27
CA MET A 1 4.97 -8.48 -17.43
C MET A 1 4.57 -8.13 -16.00
N PRO A 2 5.11 -8.81 -14.98
CA PRO A 2 4.82 -8.45 -13.61
C PRO A 2 5.46 -7.12 -13.24
N PHE A 3 4.81 -6.42 -12.32
CA PHE A 3 5.34 -5.17 -11.80
C PHE A 3 6.39 -5.45 -10.73
N ALA A 4 7.38 -4.59 -10.62
CA ALA A 4 8.34 -4.67 -9.53
C ALA A 4 7.74 -4.00 -8.30
N LEU A 5 7.85 -4.65 -7.15
CA LEU A 5 7.32 -4.11 -5.90
C LEU A 5 8.44 -3.37 -5.16
N ARG A 6 8.15 -2.14 -4.75
CA ARG A 6 9.05 -1.33 -3.96
C ARG A 6 8.31 -0.86 -2.71
N TYR A 7 9.02 -0.73 -1.60
CA TYR A 7 8.41 -0.37 -0.33
C TYR A 7 9.05 0.88 0.23
N HIS A 8 8.22 1.83 0.64
CA HIS A 8 8.71 2.99 1.37
C HIS A 8 9.33 2.51 2.68
N PRO A 9 10.45 3.11 3.12
CA PRO A 9 11.12 2.65 4.36
C PRO A 9 10.22 2.61 5.58
N ALA A 10 9.25 3.51 5.68
CA ALA A 10 8.34 3.54 6.83
C ALA A 10 7.43 2.30 6.92
N VAL A 11 7.28 1.55 5.82
CA VAL A 11 6.48 0.32 5.87
C VAL A 11 7.12 -0.67 6.84
N ARG A 12 8.40 -0.93 6.68
CA ARG A 12 9.11 -1.86 7.56
C ARG A 12 9.36 -1.25 8.93
N GLY A 13 9.70 0.04 8.97
CA GLY A 13 10.07 0.69 10.22
C GLY A 13 8.90 1.02 11.13
N ASP A 14 7.80 1.46 10.55
CA ASP A 14 6.66 1.97 11.33
C ASP A 14 5.40 1.15 11.21
N ASP A 15 5.10 0.63 10.02
CA ASP A 15 3.83 -0.04 9.78
C ASP A 15 3.82 -1.49 10.24
N LEU A 16 4.76 -2.29 9.75
CA LEU A 16 4.76 -3.72 10.03
C LEU A 16 4.85 -4.05 11.51
N PRO A 17 5.63 -3.30 12.33
CA PRO A 17 5.67 -3.60 13.76
C PRO A 17 4.32 -3.49 14.47
N LEU A 18 3.37 -2.74 13.91
CA LEU A 18 2.04 -2.56 14.50
C LEU A 18 1.05 -3.63 14.05
N ILE A 19 1.46 -4.54 13.18
CA ILE A 19 0.58 -5.54 12.60
C ILE A 19 1.04 -6.92 13.05
N ASP A 20 0.11 -7.74 13.52
CA ASP A 20 0.47 -9.10 13.94
C ASP A 20 0.95 -9.94 12.76
N ARG A 21 1.70 -10.98 13.07
CA ARG A 21 2.36 -11.81 12.06
C ARG A 21 1.38 -12.41 11.04
N LYS A 22 0.28 -12.95 11.51
CA LYS A 22 -0.70 -13.59 10.62
C LYS A 22 -1.30 -12.60 9.63
N THR A 23 -1.64 -11.42 10.12
CA THR A 23 -2.19 -10.37 9.27
C THR A 23 -1.15 -9.86 8.30
N ARG A 24 0.11 -9.71 8.75
CA ARG A 24 1.20 -9.30 7.85
C ARG A 24 1.38 -10.27 6.69
N GLU A 25 1.31 -11.56 6.96
CA GLU A 25 1.47 -12.56 5.91
C GLU A 25 0.30 -12.51 4.92
N ARG A 26 -0.90 -12.28 5.43
CA ARG A 26 -2.07 -12.13 4.57
C ARG A 26 -1.94 -10.92 3.65
N ILE A 27 -1.50 -9.81 4.21
CA ILE A 27 -1.30 -8.58 3.44
C ILE A 27 -0.21 -8.77 2.40
N ARG A 28 0.90 -9.38 2.79
CA ARG A 28 2.01 -9.66 1.88
C ARG A 28 1.55 -10.50 0.69
N GLY A 29 0.77 -11.54 0.98
CA GLY A 29 0.25 -12.40 -0.08
C GLY A 29 -0.64 -11.64 -1.05
N ALA A 30 -1.51 -10.76 -0.52
CA ALA A 30 -2.39 -9.96 -1.35
C ALA A 30 -1.59 -9.00 -2.23
N ILE A 31 -0.56 -8.36 -1.68
CA ILE A 31 0.29 -7.45 -2.45
C ILE A 31 0.98 -8.21 -3.58
N GLU A 32 1.58 -9.36 -3.26
CA GLU A 32 2.33 -10.12 -4.25
C GLU A 32 1.44 -10.71 -5.32
N GLU A 33 0.25 -11.17 -4.96
CA GLU A 33 -0.66 -11.74 -5.95
C GLU A 33 -1.35 -10.69 -6.81
N ARG A 34 -1.80 -9.61 -6.20
CA ARG A 34 -2.68 -8.65 -6.87
C ARG A 34 -1.95 -7.45 -7.44
N LEU A 35 -1.08 -6.84 -6.66
CA LEU A 35 -0.42 -5.62 -7.10
C LEU A 35 0.72 -5.88 -8.06
N ARG A 36 1.33 -7.06 -7.99
CA ARG A 36 2.38 -7.41 -8.93
C ARG A 36 1.82 -7.67 -10.32
N THR A 37 0.57 -8.10 -10.41
CA THR A 37 -0.02 -8.50 -11.70
C THR A 37 -0.96 -7.45 -12.28
N ALA A 38 -1.86 -6.89 -11.48
CA ALA A 38 -2.89 -5.99 -11.98
C ALA A 38 -3.26 -4.92 -10.95
N PRO A 39 -2.32 -4.01 -10.64
CA PRO A 39 -2.56 -3.04 -9.56
C PRO A 39 -3.76 -2.13 -9.81
N HIS A 40 -4.01 -1.74 -11.06
CA HIS A 40 -5.14 -0.85 -11.36
C HIS A 40 -6.47 -1.58 -11.37
N GLU A 41 -6.47 -2.90 -11.43
CA GLU A 41 -7.71 -3.67 -11.40
C GLU A 41 -8.13 -3.98 -9.98
N TYR A 42 -7.17 -4.23 -9.10
CA TYR A 42 -7.49 -4.58 -7.71
C TYR A 42 -7.55 -3.36 -6.80
N GLY A 43 -6.86 -2.29 -7.16
CA GLY A 43 -6.84 -1.08 -6.35
C GLY A 43 -7.96 -0.13 -6.70
N GLU A 44 -8.18 0.84 -5.80
CA GLU A 44 -9.13 1.92 -6.02
C GLU A 44 -8.38 3.24 -5.93
N PRO A 45 -8.63 4.18 -6.86
CA PRO A 45 -7.90 5.45 -6.83
C PRO A 45 -8.33 6.32 -5.65
N LEU A 46 -7.37 7.06 -5.12
CA LEU A 46 -7.62 8.02 -4.05
C LEU A 46 -7.77 9.42 -4.64
N ARG A 47 -8.27 10.35 -3.81
CA ARG A 47 -8.62 11.69 -4.26
C ARG A 47 -7.94 12.76 -3.42
N LYS A 48 -8.11 14.02 -3.81
CA LYS A 48 -7.63 15.21 -3.10
C LYS A 48 -6.11 15.15 -2.92
N THR A 49 -5.63 15.28 -1.71
CA THR A 49 -4.19 15.29 -1.44
C THR A 49 -3.50 13.99 -1.80
N LEU A 50 -4.27 12.90 -1.92
CA LEU A 50 -3.73 11.58 -2.27
C LEU A 50 -4.00 11.22 -3.73
N LYS A 51 -4.37 12.21 -4.54
CA LYS A 51 -4.60 11.98 -5.96
C LYS A 51 -3.33 11.43 -6.60
N GLY A 52 -3.50 10.40 -7.42
CA GLY A 52 -2.37 9.72 -8.02
C GLY A 52 -1.95 8.47 -7.27
N TYR A 53 -2.47 8.30 -6.07
CA TYR A 53 -2.24 7.09 -5.28
C TYR A 53 -3.48 6.22 -5.30
N TRP A 54 -3.30 4.98 -4.93
CA TRP A 54 -4.34 3.95 -4.95
C TRP A 54 -4.35 3.22 -3.62
N LYS A 55 -5.45 2.54 -3.32
CA LYS A 55 -5.54 1.71 -2.12
C LYS A 55 -5.97 0.30 -2.47
N LEU A 56 -5.44 -0.65 -1.71
CA LEU A 56 -5.88 -2.04 -1.76
C LEU A 56 -6.43 -2.38 -0.39
N ARG A 57 -7.64 -2.91 -0.36
CA ARG A 57 -8.27 -3.32 0.90
C ARG A 57 -7.87 -4.76 1.22
N VAL A 58 -7.34 -4.98 2.42
CA VAL A 58 -7.03 -6.31 2.92
C VAL A 58 -7.55 -6.37 4.35
N GLY A 59 -8.76 -6.89 4.52
CA GLY A 59 -9.41 -6.89 5.82
C GLY A 59 -9.60 -5.47 6.35
N ASP A 60 -9.14 -5.24 7.56
CA ASP A 60 -9.21 -3.91 8.18
C ASP A 60 -8.04 -3.01 7.80
N TYR A 61 -7.16 -3.49 6.95
CA TYR A 61 -5.98 -2.72 6.56
C TYR A 61 -6.11 -2.18 5.15
N ARG A 62 -5.38 -1.13 4.91
CA ARG A 62 -5.32 -0.49 3.60
C ARG A 62 -3.88 -0.38 3.18
N VAL A 63 -3.59 -0.84 1.97
CA VAL A 63 -2.27 -0.71 1.37
C VAL A 63 -2.35 0.45 0.41
N VAL A 64 -1.62 1.53 0.69
CA VAL A 64 -1.60 2.70 -0.18
C VAL A 64 -0.39 2.57 -1.08
N PHE A 65 -0.61 2.70 -2.38
CA PHE A 65 0.45 2.49 -3.35
C PHE A 65 0.33 3.45 -4.53
N LYS A 66 1.39 3.53 -5.31
CA LYS A 66 1.44 4.32 -6.53
C LYS A 66 2.09 3.47 -7.60
N VAL A 67 1.56 3.55 -8.81
CA VAL A 67 2.16 2.85 -9.96
C VAL A 67 3.01 3.83 -10.74
N ILE A 68 4.28 3.51 -10.90
CA ILE A 68 5.23 4.34 -11.63
C ILE A 68 5.84 3.46 -12.70
N LYS A 69 5.36 3.63 -13.95
CA LYS A 69 5.80 2.80 -15.07
C LYS A 69 5.53 1.33 -14.75
N SER A 70 6.56 0.51 -14.64
CA SER A 70 6.41 -0.91 -14.32
C SER A 70 6.67 -1.23 -12.85
N ASP A 71 6.73 -0.21 -12.00
CA ASP A 71 6.96 -0.38 -10.57
C ASP A 71 5.69 -0.03 -9.79
N VAL A 72 5.49 -0.76 -8.68
CA VAL A 72 4.46 -0.42 -7.70
C VAL A 72 5.19 -0.02 -6.42
N LEU A 73 5.03 1.24 -6.03
CA LEU A 73 5.61 1.72 -4.78
C LEU A 73 4.56 1.63 -3.68
N ILE A 74 4.82 0.78 -2.68
CA ILE A 74 3.96 0.66 -1.51
C ILE A 74 4.36 1.78 -0.55
N LEU A 75 3.46 2.75 -0.38
CA LEU A 75 3.73 3.91 0.47
C LEU A 75 3.48 3.62 1.94
N GLY A 76 2.48 2.81 2.24
CA GLY A 76 2.17 2.47 3.62
C GLY A 76 1.12 1.40 3.74
N ILE A 77 1.10 0.77 4.91
CA ILE A 77 0.13 -0.27 5.27
C ILE A 77 -0.39 0.07 6.65
N ARG A 78 -1.60 0.61 6.74
CA ARG A 78 -2.16 1.07 8.01
C ARG A 78 -3.60 0.61 8.16
N HIS A 79 -4.07 0.64 9.40
CA HIS A 79 -5.47 0.31 9.71
C HIS A 79 -6.40 1.32 9.04
N ARG A 80 -7.56 0.86 8.57
CA ARG A 80 -8.51 1.71 7.83
C ARG A 80 -8.93 2.98 8.57
N LYS A 81 -8.86 2.97 9.90
CA LYS A 81 -9.30 4.11 10.69
C LYS A 81 -8.30 5.27 10.70
N SER A 82 -7.04 5.00 10.48
CA SER A 82 -5.99 6.02 10.58
C SER A 82 -5.15 6.16 9.32
N VAL A 83 -5.38 5.34 8.31
CA VAL A 83 -4.48 5.24 7.17
C VAL A 83 -4.22 6.59 6.49
N TYR A 84 -5.26 7.36 6.24
CA TYR A 84 -5.06 8.59 5.44
C TYR A 84 -4.35 9.68 6.21
N THR A 85 -4.61 9.78 7.50
CA THR A 85 -3.89 10.70 8.36
C THR A 85 -2.41 10.31 8.46
N ASP A 86 -2.17 9.02 8.71
CA ASP A 86 -0.80 8.53 8.89
C ASP A 86 0.03 8.62 7.61
N ILE A 87 -0.59 8.30 6.47
CA ILE A 87 0.13 8.26 5.19
C ILE A 87 0.40 9.65 4.64
N SER A 88 -0.46 10.62 4.94
CA SER A 88 -0.29 11.97 4.39
C SER A 88 1.06 12.58 4.74
N THR A 89 1.65 12.22 5.86
CA THR A 89 2.97 12.73 6.23
C THR A 89 4.10 12.15 5.37
N ARG A 90 3.82 11.11 4.62
CA ARG A 90 4.81 10.47 3.75
C ARG A 90 4.78 10.99 2.32
N LEU A 91 3.88 11.94 2.03
CA LEU A 91 3.73 12.51 0.69
C LEU A 91 4.71 13.64 0.49
N GLN A 92 5.97 13.38 0.71
CA GLN A 92 6.98 14.41 0.57
C GLN A 92 7.54 14.43 -0.84
N PRO A 93 7.72 15.62 -1.40
CA PRO A 93 8.41 15.75 -2.66
C PRO A 93 9.87 15.32 -2.52
#